data_93e373b31a487a08ce5c9cdcef94f3b2
#
_entry.id   93e373b31a487a08ce5c9cdcef94f3b2
#
_cell.length_a   1.000
_cell.length_b   1.000
_cell.length_c   1.000
_cell.angle_alpha   90.00
_cell.angle_beta   90.00
_cell.angle_gamma   90.00
#
_symmetry.space_group_name_H-M   'P 1'
#
loop_
_entity.id
_entity.type
_entity.pdbx_description
1 polymer ?
#
loop_
_entity_poly.entity_id
_entity_poly.type
_entity_poly.pdbx_seq_one_letter_code
_entity_poly.pdbx_strand_id
1 'polypeptide(L)'
;TLPAGLEPSPVSYTATLGGYYDKPTTDKQEVILKEYWKSLWGNGLEAYNLYRRTGSPKDLQLSMNPNPGTFTYSMVYPSNYVNLNSSAPVKDPAALPRVFWDKTGFTLK
;
A
#
# COMPACT_ATOMS: atom_id res chain seq x y z
N THR A 1 11.95 -28.49 -2.06
CA THR A 1 12.42 -28.62 -0.66
C THR A 1 13.60 -27.69 -0.48
N LEU A 2 13.43 -26.68 0.38
CA LEU A 2 14.51 -25.79 0.80
C LEU A 2 15.59 -26.62 1.55
N PRO A 3 16.88 -26.28 1.41
CA PRO A 3 17.92 -26.94 2.17
C PRO A 3 17.68 -26.82 3.68
N ALA A 4 17.96 -27.90 4.41
CA ALA A 4 17.83 -27.89 5.87
C ALA A 4 18.68 -26.79 6.49
N GLY A 5 18.07 -25.92 7.27
CA GLY A 5 18.70 -24.74 7.90
C GLY A 5 18.32 -23.39 7.33
N LEU A 6 17.54 -23.34 6.23
CA LEU A 6 17.01 -22.10 5.64
C LEU A 6 15.55 -21.82 6.03
N GLU A 7 14.93 -22.71 6.80
CA GLU A 7 13.59 -22.47 7.34
C GLU A 7 13.66 -21.39 8.44
N PRO A 8 13.12 -20.18 8.20
CA PRO A 8 13.05 -19.20 9.27
C PRO A 8 12.11 -19.71 10.36
N SER A 9 12.65 -20.13 11.50
CA SER A 9 11.80 -20.47 12.62
C SER A 9 11.05 -19.23 13.12
N PRO A 10 9.81 -19.36 13.60
CA PRO A 10 9.07 -18.23 14.16
C PRO A 10 9.84 -17.49 15.26
N VAL A 11 10.63 -18.22 16.02
CA VAL A 11 11.46 -17.65 17.10
C VAL A 11 12.61 -16.81 16.55
N SER A 12 13.27 -17.24 15.48
CA SER A 12 14.33 -16.44 14.84
C SER A 12 13.80 -15.18 14.17
N TYR A 13 12.61 -15.27 13.58
CA TYR A 13 11.94 -14.12 12.98
C TYR A 13 11.57 -13.05 14.01
N THR A 14 10.94 -13.46 15.12
CA THR A 14 10.56 -12.52 16.20
C THR A 14 11.77 -11.88 16.87
N ALA A 15 12.86 -12.63 17.08
CA ALA A 15 14.11 -12.10 17.62
C ALA A 15 14.75 -11.08 16.68
N THR A 16 14.74 -11.35 15.37
CA THR A 16 15.26 -10.41 14.35
C THR A 16 14.43 -9.14 14.29
N LEU A 17 13.11 -9.24 14.34
CA LEU A 17 12.22 -8.07 14.37
C LEU A 17 12.40 -7.26 15.64
N GLY A 18 12.51 -7.89 16.82
CA GLY A 18 12.77 -7.23 18.08
C GLY A 18 14.06 -6.42 18.02
N GLY A 19 15.15 -7.04 17.59
CA GLY A 19 16.42 -6.34 17.42
C GLY A 19 16.38 -5.20 16.38
N TYR A 20 15.57 -5.33 15.35
CA TYR A 20 15.36 -4.25 14.38
C TYR A 20 14.50 -3.11 14.96
N TYR A 21 13.42 -3.45 15.67
CA TYR A 21 12.51 -2.49 16.30
C TYR A 21 13.18 -1.65 17.38
N ASP A 22 14.13 -2.23 18.12
CA ASP A 22 14.82 -1.57 19.24
C ASP A 22 15.93 -0.60 18.79
N LYS A 23 16.28 -0.59 17.50
CA LYS A 23 17.27 0.37 16.99
C LYS A 23 16.73 1.79 17.08
N PRO A 24 17.51 2.76 17.60
CA PRO A 24 17.06 4.13 17.76
C PRO A 24 16.79 4.86 16.44
N THR A 25 17.36 4.39 15.32
CA THR A 25 17.18 4.97 13.98
C THR A 25 15.97 4.38 13.24
N THR A 26 15.31 3.38 13.81
CA THR A 26 14.20 2.69 13.14
C THR A 26 12.89 3.45 13.37
N ASP A 27 12.16 3.70 12.30
CA ASP A 27 10.78 4.15 12.37
C ASP A 27 9.88 3.01 12.87
N LYS A 28 9.60 3.03 14.18
CA LYS A 28 8.83 1.98 14.85
C LYS A 28 7.43 1.82 14.26
N GLN A 29 6.84 2.92 13.82
CA GLN A 29 5.53 2.90 13.17
C GLN A 29 5.60 2.14 11.84
N GLU A 30 6.64 2.37 11.05
CA GLU A 30 6.83 1.66 9.78
C GLU A 30 6.99 0.14 9.99
N VAL A 31 7.73 -0.27 11.02
CA VAL A 31 7.90 -1.70 11.34
C VAL A 31 6.55 -2.34 11.69
N ILE A 32 5.77 -1.70 12.55
CA ILE A 32 4.46 -2.20 12.96
C ILE A 32 3.51 -2.28 11.76
N LEU A 33 3.44 -1.23 10.94
CA LEU A 33 2.58 -1.18 9.78
C LEU A 33 2.97 -2.21 8.71
N LYS A 34 4.26 -2.46 8.55
CA LYS A 34 4.78 -3.48 7.63
C LYS A 34 4.38 -4.90 8.08
N GLU A 35 4.51 -5.20 9.38
CA GLU A 35 4.09 -6.49 9.92
C GLU A 35 2.56 -6.66 9.86
N TYR A 36 1.82 -5.60 10.15
CA TYR A 36 0.37 -5.59 9.98
C TYR A 36 -0.03 -5.84 8.52
N TRP A 37 0.64 -5.16 7.56
CA TRP A 37 0.39 -5.36 6.13
C TRP A 37 0.62 -6.81 5.70
N LYS A 38 1.68 -7.46 6.20
CA LYS A 38 1.94 -8.89 5.94
C LYS A 38 0.85 -9.79 6.52
N SER A 39 0.32 -9.46 7.70
CA SER A 39 -0.76 -10.24 8.34
C SER A 39 -2.08 -10.17 7.58
N LEU A 40 -2.25 -9.15 6.71
CA LEU A 40 -3.42 -8.98 5.86
C LEU A 40 -3.37 -9.84 4.58
N TRP A 41 -2.50 -10.85 4.54
CA TRP A 41 -2.40 -11.76 3.41
C TRP A 41 -3.78 -12.36 3.05
N GLY A 42 -4.19 -12.18 1.78
CA GLY A 42 -5.52 -12.59 1.32
C GLY A 42 -6.63 -11.55 1.50
N ASN A 43 -6.38 -10.48 2.26
CA ASN A 43 -7.33 -9.36 2.42
C ASN A 43 -6.83 -8.11 1.69
N GLY A 44 -6.92 -8.12 0.37
CA GLY A 44 -6.40 -7.04 -0.47
C GLY A 44 -7.08 -5.68 -0.23
N LEU A 45 -8.35 -5.68 0.20
CA LEU A 45 -9.07 -4.43 0.48
C LEU A 45 -8.48 -3.69 1.69
N GLU A 46 -8.22 -4.40 2.77
CA GLU A 46 -7.63 -3.81 3.97
C GLU A 46 -6.15 -3.43 3.75
N ALA A 47 -5.40 -4.24 3.01
CA ALA A 47 -4.02 -3.92 2.63
C ALA A 47 -3.97 -2.62 1.78
N TYR A 48 -4.88 -2.47 0.82
CA TYR A 48 -5.03 -1.26 0.03
C TYR A 48 -5.41 -0.04 0.89
N ASN A 49 -6.39 -0.19 1.77
CA ASN A 49 -6.83 0.88 2.66
C ASN A 49 -5.74 1.31 3.64
N LEU A 50 -4.98 0.35 4.18
CA LEU A 50 -3.84 0.62 5.05
C LEU A 50 -2.79 1.46 4.31
N TYR A 51 -2.37 1.01 3.13
CA TYR A 51 -1.39 1.71 2.32
C TYR A 51 -1.86 3.11 1.92
N ARG A 52 -3.11 3.23 1.45
CA ARG A 52 -3.72 4.49 1.06
C ARG A 52 -3.78 5.50 2.21
N ARG A 53 -4.03 5.03 3.43
CA ARG A 53 -4.14 5.88 4.63
C ARG A 53 -2.80 6.28 5.21
N THR A 54 -1.82 5.38 5.19
CA THR A 54 -0.55 5.55 5.92
C THR A 54 0.65 5.78 5.02
N GLY A 55 0.60 5.36 3.75
CA GLY A 55 1.75 5.32 2.86
C GLY A 55 2.78 4.25 3.22
N SER A 56 2.42 3.35 4.12
CA SER A 56 3.29 2.25 4.57
C SER A 56 2.72 0.89 4.15
N PRO A 57 3.59 -0.07 3.81
CA PRO A 57 5.05 -0.04 3.82
C PRO A 57 5.66 0.82 2.71
N LYS A 58 6.79 1.49 2.99
CA LYS A 58 7.47 2.37 2.00
C LYS A 58 8.25 1.62 0.93
N ASP A 59 8.54 0.35 1.18
CA ASP A 59 9.38 -0.51 0.33
C ASP A 59 8.55 -1.49 -0.54
N LEU A 60 7.30 -1.16 -0.82
CA LEU A 60 6.50 -1.94 -1.76
C LEU A 60 7.08 -1.87 -3.16
N GLN A 61 7.14 -3.03 -3.81
CA GLN A 61 7.53 -3.10 -5.21
C GLN A 61 6.50 -2.38 -6.07
N LEU A 62 6.98 -1.53 -6.96
CA LEU A 62 6.13 -0.88 -7.96
C LEU A 62 5.59 -1.91 -8.96
N SER A 63 4.51 -1.54 -9.65
CA SER A 63 3.96 -2.36 -10.73
C SER A 63 5.04 -2.66 -11.78
N MET A 64 5.11 -3.90 -12.21
CA MET A 64 5.97 -4.33 -13.32
C MET A 64 5.44 -3.90 -14.69
N ASN A 65 4.25 -3.33 -14.75
CA ASN A 65 3.72 -2.76 -15.98
C ASN A 65 4.58 -1.55 -16.39
N PRO A 66 5.04 -1.45 -17.66
CA PRO A 66 5.85 -0.31 -18.13
C PRO A 66 5.15 1.04 -18.01
N ASN A 67 3.82 1.06 -17.97
CA ASN A 67 3.01 2.26 -17.77
C ASN A 67 1.98 2.04 -16.66
N PRO A 68 2.40 1.99 -15.38
CA PRO A 68 1.50 1.67 -14.27
C PRO A 68 0.51 2.79 -13.95
N GLY A 69 0.68 3.98 -14.52
CA GLY A 69 -0.06 5.17 -14.11
C GLY A 69 0.33 5.65 -12.71
N THR A 70 -0.49 6.51 -12.15
CA THR A 70 -0.37 6.94 -10.75
C THR A 70 -1.12 6.00 -9.83
N PHE A 71 -0.79 6.05 -8.53
CA PHE A 71 -1.54 5.28 -7.54
C PHE A 71 -3.02 5.67 -7.54
N THR A 72 -3.91 4.67 -7.50
CA THR A 72 -5.36 4.86 -7.56
C THR A 72 -5.91 5.37 -6.22
N TYR A 73 -5.99 6.68 -6.03
CA TYR A 73 -6.57 7.29 -4.85
C TYR A 73 -8.10 7.28 -4.82
N SER A 74 -8.72 7.32 -6.00
CA SER A 74 -10.17 7.26 -6.17
C SER A 74 -10.51 6.49 -7.44
N MET A 75 -11.69 5.90 -7.49
CA MET A 75 -12.16 5.21 -8.69
C MET A 75 -12.57 6.20 -9.77
N VAL A 76 -12.36 5.83 -11.03
CA VAL A 76 -12.95 6.51 -12.19
C VAL A 76 -14.46 6.26 -12.19
N TYR A 77 -15.20 7.22 -12.73
CA TYR A 77 -16.63 7.00 -12.93
C TYR A 77 -16.88 5.98 -14.06
N PRO A 78 -17.94 5.16 -13.97
CA PRO A 78 -18.33 4.28 -15.07
C PRO A 78 -18.53 5.06 -16.36
N SER A 79 -18.11 4.51 -17.49
CA SER A 79 -18.20 5.15 -18.79
C SER A 79 -19.65 5.52 -19.16
N ASN A 80 -20.60 4.65 -18.84
CA ASN A 80 -22.02 4.93 -19.08
C ASN A 80 -22.50 6.17 -18.31
N TYR A 81 -22.04 6.37 -17.08
CA TYR A 81 -22.40 7.55 -16.30
C TYR A 81 -21.84 8.83 -16.91
N VAL A 82 -20.58 8.81 -17.33
CA VAL A 82 -19.90 9.98 -17.92
C VAL A 82 -20.48 10.32 -19.29
N ASN A 83 -20.77 9.29 -20.13
CA ASN A 83 -21.26 9.49 -21.49
C ASN A 83 -22.72 9.96 -21.55
N LEU A 84 -23.54 9.59 -20.56
CA LEU A 84 -24.97 9.92 -20.53
C LEU A 84 -25.28 11.18 -19.71
N ASN A 85 -24.32 11.68 -18.94
CA ASN A 85 -24.52 12.83 -18.08
C ASN A 85 -23.52 13.94 -18.42
N SER A 86 -23.98 14.95 -19.15
CA SER A 86 -23.16 16.10 -19.56
C SER A 86 -22.60 16.91 -18.38
N SER A 87 -23.19 16.79 -17.21
CA SER A 87 -22.71 17.46 -15.98
C SER A 87 -21.75 16.61 -15.16
N ALA A 88 -21.47 15.37 -15.60
CA ALA A 88 -20.53 14.50 -14.88
C ALA A 88 -19.10 14.99 -15.03
N PRO A 89 -18.35 15.16 -13.94
CA PRO A 89 -16.93 15.49 -14.04
C PRO A 89 -16.17 14.30 -14.62
N VAL A 90 -15.31 14.56 -15.60
CA VAL A 90 -14.39 13.55 -16.14
C VAL A 90 -13.19 13.46 -15.21
N LYS A 91 -12.89 12.27 -14.70
CA LYS A 91 -11.67 11.99 -13.98
C LYS A 91 -10.62 11.42 -14.92
N ASP A 92 -9.47 12.08 -15.00
CA ASP A 92 -8.34 11.56 -15.76
C ASP A 92 -7.78 10.30 -15.07
N PRO A 93 -7.77 9.14 -15.72
CA PRO A 93 -7.18 7.92 -15.16
C PRO A 93 -5.69 8.06 -14.84
N ALA A 94 -4.97 8.96 -15.54
CA ALA A 94 -3.55 9.19 -15.29
C ALA A 94 -3.27 10.09 -14.08
N ALA A 95 -4.28 10.86 -13.61
CA ALA A 95 -4.13 11.83 -12.54
C ALA A 95 -5.35 11.80 -11.61
N LEU A 96 -5.62 10.64 -11.01
CA LEU A 96 -6.78 10.46 -10.13
C LEU A 96 -6.65 11.32 -8.87
N PRO A 97 -7.60 12.25 -8.64
CA PRO A 97 -7.57 13.12 -7.47
C PRO A 97 -7.81 12.32 -6.19
N ARG A 98 -7.25 12.80 -5.09
CA ARG A 98 -7.56 12.28 -3.77
C ARG A 98 -9.03 12.55 -3.43
N VAL A 99 -9.58 11.71 -2.56
CA VAL A 99 -10.92 11.93 -2.02
C VAL A 99 -10.89 13.09 -1.00
N PHE A 100 -12.01 13.80 -0.83
CA PHE A 100 -12.10 15.03 -0.03
C PHE A 100 -11.71 14.87 1.45
N TRP A 101 -11.82 13.66 2.00
CA TRP A 101 -11.43 13.35 3.39
C TRP A 101 -9.97 12.92 3.55
N ASP A 102 -9.28 12.64 2.44
CA ASP A 102 -7.86 12.27 2.45
C ASP A 102 -6.99 13.53 2.53
N LYS A 103 -6.68 13.92 3.76
CA LYS A 103 -5.81 15.07 4.05
C LYS A 103 -4.34 14.69 4.27
N THR A 104 -4.00 13.42 4.06
CA THR A 104 -2.61 12.97 4.17
C THR A 104 -1.76 13.60 3.08
N GLY A 105 -0.85 14.48 3.46
CA GLY A 105 -0.01 15.23 2.52
C GLY A 105 1.07 14.42 1.80
N PHE A 106 1.14 13.09 1.96
CA PHE A 106 2.14 12.26 1.33
C PHE A 106 1.72 11.83 -0.08
N THR A 107 2.69 11.72 -0.97
CA THR A 107 2.49 11.22 -2.33
C THR A 107 2.91 9.76 -2.37
N LEU A 108 1.98 8.88 -2.70
CA LEU A 108 2.29 7.49 -2.97
C LEU A 108 3.00 7.39 -4.34
N LYS A 109 4.08 6.66 -4.37
CA LYS A 109 4.86 6.39 -5.61
C LYS A 109 4.28 5.19 -6.35
#